data_bfbeb7c88938ec2421a6d4583043996c
#
_entry.id   bfbeb7c88938ec2421a6d4583043996c
#
_cell.length_a   1.000
_cell.length_b   1.000
_cell.length_c   1.000
_cell.angle_alpha   90.00
_cell.angle_beta   90.00
_cell.angle_gamma   90.00
#
_symmetry.space_group_name_H-M   'P 1'
#
loop_
_entity.id
_entity.type
_entity.pdbx_description
1 polymer ?
#
loop_
_entity_poly.entity_id
_entity_poly.type
_entity_poly.pdbx_seq_one_letter_code
_entity_poly.pdbx_strand_id
1 'polypeptide(L)'
;INSINATIKKLKKMFADDVEETEFRTSGKLSIDRTVSTTKTAKLFTKTVTPEDKTDMAVMVLIDESGSMSGSRIERAKEAAINITEIFGKIGIPTYIMGFTADMSGYDVIHYHYSDWNNKQEDRLKLTSIAAKANNFDGYSIRYASKLLGLRPETHKILFVISDGQPAAQAYNRDSGIRDTKD
;
A
#
# COMPACT_ATOMS: atom_id res chain seq x y z
N ILE A 1 -13.90 -12.08 10.57
CA ILE A 1 -13.53 -10.89 11.38
C ILE A 1 -12.35 -11.22 12.29
N ASN A 2 -12.33 -12.37 12.99
CA ASN A 2 -11.25 -12.74 13.92
C ASN A 2 -9.89 -12.96 13.19
N SER A 3 -9.89 -13.55 12.01
CA SER A 3 -8.68 -13.77 11.19
C SER A 3 -8.05 -12.45 10.73
N ILE A 4 -8.87 -11.51 10.30
CA ILE A 4 -8.40 -10.18 9.84
C ILE A 4 -7.74 -9.42 11.01
N ASN A 5 -8.37 -9.42 12.18
CA ASN A 5 -7.83 -8.76 13.37
C ASN A 5 -6.50 -9.39 13.84
N ALA A 6 -6.36 -10.70 13.72
CA ALA A 6 -5.11 -11.41 14.03
C ALA A 6 -3.99 -11.02 13.04
N THR A 7 -4.31 -10.94 11.75
CA THR A 7 -3.37 -10.51 10.71
C THR A 7 -2.96 -9.05 10.91
N ILE A 8 -3.90 -8.16 11.22
CA ILE A 8 -3.64 -6.77 11.56
C ILE A 8 -2.66 -6.66 12.74
N LYS A 9 -2.92 -7.40 13.82
CA LYS A 9 -2.05 -7.41 15.00
C LYS A 9 -0.65 -7.89 14.68
N LYS A 10 -0.52 -8.92 13.83
CA LYS A 10 0.77 -9.45 13.38
C LYS A 10 1.52 -8.44 12.52
N LEU A 11 0.84 -7.80 11.58
CA LEU A 11 1.42 -6.75 10.72
C LEU A 11 1.91 -5.55 11.54
N LYS A 12 1.07 -5.04 12.45
CA LYS A 12 1.47 -3.95 13.36
C LYS A 12 2.74 -4.29 14.15
N LYS A 13 2.83 -5.53 14.65
CA LYS A 13 4.02 -5.98 15.40
C LYS A 13 5.27 -6.12 14.51
N MET A 14 5.11 -6.52 13.24
CA MET A 14 6.23 -6.67 12.30
C MET A 14 6.83 -5.34 11.85
N PHE A 15 6.03 -4.28 11.81
CA PHE A 15 6.42 -2.96 11.33
C PHE A 15 6.49 -1.89 12.43
N ALA A 16 6.28 -2.28 13.69
CA ALA A 16 6.60 -1.42 14.82
C ALA A 16 8.12 -1.43 14.98
N ASP A 17 8.76 -0.31 14.70
CA ASP A 17 10.14 -0.10 15.11
C ASP A 17 10.20 -0.14 16.65
N ASP A 18 11.18 -0.84 17.23
CA ASP A 18 11.40 -0.99 18.68
C ASP A 18 11.86 0.34 19.36
N VAL A 19 11.50 1.48 18.81
CA VAL A 19 11.83 2.80 19.36
C VAL A 19 10.75 3.22 20.34
N GLU A 20 11.03 3.05 21.63
CA GLU A 20 10.19 3.62 22.70
C GLU A 20 10.34 5.14 22.70
N GLU A 21 9.35 5.88 22.20
CA GLU A 21 9.26 7.33 22.36
C GLU A 21 8.58 7.67 23.69
N THR A 22 9.26 8.45 24.52
CA THR A 22 8.70 8.95 25.77
C THR A 22 8.05 10.31 25.56
N GLU A 23 6.72 10.37 25.54
CA GLU A 23 5.97 11.63 25.50
C GLU A 23 5.71 12.18 26.91
N PHE A 24 5.89 13.50 27.08
CA PHE A 24 5.54 14.19 28.33
C PHE A 24 4.10 14.70 28.30
N ARG A 25 3.31 14.28 29.30
CA ARG A 25 1.86 14.55 29.40
C ARG A 25 1.48 15.13 30.79
N THR A 26 0.22 15.52 30.89
CA THR A 26 -0.40 15.99 32.15
C THR A 26 -0.87 14.87 33.07
N SER A 27 -0.83 13.59 32.59
CA SER A 27 -1.21 12.41 33.36
C SER A 27 -0.39 11.21 32.90
N GLY A 28 -0.11 10.26 33.80
CA GLY A 28 0.68 9.05 33.52
C GLY A 28 1.68 8.75 34.64
N LYS A 29 2.84 8.19 34.34
CA LYS A 29 3.90 7.92 35.31
C LYS A 29 4.68 9.20 35.58
N LEU A 30 4.81 9.59 36.85
CA LEU A 30 5.56 10.79 37.25
C LEU A 30 7.03 10.70 36.88
N SER A 31 7.56 11.71 36.20
CA SER A 31 9.00 11.81 35.88
C SER A 31 9.69 12.61 36.99
N ILE A 32 10.46 11.92 37.83
CA ILE A 32 11.18 12.53 38.98
C ILE A 32 12.19 13.57 38.49
N ASP A 33 12.88 13.32 37.38
CA ASP A 33 13.89 14.22 36.82
C ASP A 33 13.30 15.59 36.42
N ARG A 34 12.03 15.61 35.99
CA ARG A 34 11.33 16.84 35.62
C ARG A 34 10.72 17.63 36.82
N THR A 35 10.38 16.95 37.89
CA THR A 35 9.91 17.63 39.09
C THR A 35 10.97 18.51 39.71
N VAL A 36 12.24 18.16 39.51
CA VAL A 36 13.40 18.92 40.03
C VAL A 36 13.84 20.06 39.10
N SER A 37 13.63 19.90 37.77
CA SER A 37 14.22 20.82 36.77
C SER A 37 13.27 21.87 36.20
N THR A 38 11.94 21.79 36.42
CA THR A 38 10.98 22.68 35.74
C THR A 38 9.94 23.27 36.66
N THR A 39 10.04 24.58 36.90
CA THR A 39 9.08 25.36 37.69
C THR A 39 7.82 25.81 36.94
N LYS A 40 7.65 25.50 35.66
CA LYS A 40 6.59 26.12 34.83
C LYS A 40 5.84 25.28 33.84
N THR A 41 5.99 23.96 33.77
CA THR A 41 5.23 23.15 32.79
C THR A 41 4.39 22.08 33.43
N ALA A 42 3.08 22.07 33.11
CA ALA A 42 2.10 21.10 33.62
C ALA A 42 2.33 19.65 33.09
N LYS A 43 3.39 19.39 32.30
CA LYS A 43 3.69 18.09 31.72
C LYS A 43 4.77 17.36 32.53
N LEU A 44 4.39 16.92 33.74
CA LEU A 44 5.28 16.22 34.67
C LEU A 44 5.24 14.68 34.55
N PHE A 45 4.34 14.19 33.75
CA PHE A 45 4.14 12.74 33.60
C PHE A 45 4.72 12.24 32.27
N THR A 46 5.24 11.04 32.28
CA THR A 46 5.67 10.32 31.07
C THR A 46 4.67 9.25 30.71
N LYS A 47 4.38 9.12 29.44
CA LYS A 47 3.75 7.95 28.85
C LYS A 47 4.72 7.38 27.83
N THR A 48 5.12 6.14 28.02
CA THR A 48 5.81 5.39 26.97
C THR A 48 4.79 5.12 25.87
N VAL A 49 4.95 5.75 24.72
CA VAL A 49 4.17 5.47 23.53
C VAL A 49 4.97 4.42 22.78
N THR A 50 4.49 3.19 22.81
CA THR A 50 5.01 2.18 21.91
C THR A 50 4.60 2.57 20.49
N PRO A 51 5.47 2.41 19.48
CA PRO A 51 5.20 2.76 18.09
C PRO A 51 4.00 2.04 17.44
N GLU A 52 3.32 1.16 18.17
CA GLU A 52 2.10 0.46 17.73
C GLU A 52 1.00 1.39 17.17
N ASP A 53 1.06 2.70 17.46
CA ASP A 53 0.03 3.67 17.06
C ASP A 53 0.36 4.43 15.76
N LYS A 54 1.57 4.35 15.24
CA LYS A 54 1.95 4.98 13.95
C LYS A 54 2.61 3.96 13.06
N THR A 55 1.83 3.40 12.16
CA THR A 55 2.37 2.56 11.10
C THR A 55 2.98 3.49 10.03
N ASP A 56 4.30 3.69 10.07
CA ASP A 56 5.04 4.48 9.08
C ASP A 56 5.24 3.66 7.79
N MET A 57 4.13 3.36 7.13
CA MET A 57 4.09 2.52 5.94
C MET A 57 3.09 3.04 4.93
N ALA A 58 3.45 3.00 3.64
CA ALA A 58 2.56 3.18 2.51
C ALA A 58 2.50 1.90 1.67
N VAL A 59 1.32 1.57 1.18
CA VAL A 59 1.08 0.37 0.37
C VAL A 59 0.50 0.77 -0.98
N MET A 60 1.04 0.22 -2.06
CA MET A 60 0.49 0.35 -3.39
C MET A 60 0.21 -1.04 -3.97
N VAL A 61 -0.94 -1.20 -4.60
CA VAL A 61 -1.32 -2.42 -5.33
C VAL A 61 -1.43 -2.08 -6.80
N LEU A 62 -0.64 -2.76 -7.61
CA LEU A 62 -0.64 -2.68 -9.06
C LEU A 62 -1.26 -3.94 -9.63
N ILE A 63 -2.32 -3.80 -10.42
CA ILE A 63 -3.12 -4.92 -10.93
C ILE A 63 -3.00 -4.95 -12.45
N ASP A 64 -2.56 -6.08 -12.96
CA ASP A 64 -2.58 -6.38 -14.38
C ASP A 64 -4.03 -6.59 -14.86
N GLU A 65 -4.47 -5.77 -15.81
CA GLU A 65 -5.78 -5.84 -16.44
C GLU A 65 -5.68 -6.30 -17.90
N SER A 66 -4.64 -7.05 -18.24
CA SER A 66 -4.50 -7.63 -19.57
C SER A 66 -5.54 -8.73 -19.85
N GLY A 67 -5.73 -9.04 -21.11
CA GLY A 67 -6.69 -10.06 -21.55
C GLY A 67 -6.43 -11.45 -20.96
N SER A 68 -5.18 -11.80 -20.68
CA SER A 68 -4.79 -13.08 -20.05
C SER A 68 -5.32 -13.22 -18.62
N MET A 69 -5.59 -12.11 -17.94
CA MET A 69 -6.19 -12.08 -16.61
C MET A 69 -7.69 -12.39 -16.60
N SER A 70 -8.34 -12.57 -17.77
CA SER A 70 -9.77 -12.81 -17.87
C SER A 70 -10.27 -13.99 -17.04
N GLY A 71 -11.54 -13.92 -16.62
CA GLY A 71 -12.22 -14.95 -15.84
C GLY A 71 -11.85 -14.90 -14.35
N SER A 72 -11.55 -16.04 -13.75
CA SER A 72 -11.33 -16.14 -12.30
C SER A 72 -10.08 -15.42 -11.80
N ARG A 73 -9.10 -15.13 -12.65
CA ARG A 73 -7.88 -14.43 -12.26
C ARG A 73 -8.18 -12.98 -11.88
N ILE A 74 -8.86 -12.24 -12.73
CA ILE A 74 -9.19 -10.84 -12.49
C ILE A 74 -10.17 -10.70 -11.32
N GLU A 75 -11.12 -11.63 -11.14
CA GLU A 75 -12.03 -11.61 -10.01
C GLU A 75 -11.29 -11.81 -8.68
N ARG A 76 -10.33 -12.74 -8.63
CA ARG A 76 -9.46 -12.91 -7.44
C ARG A 76 -8.57 -11.69 -7.18
N ALA A 77 -8.05 -11.06 -8.23
CA ALA A 77 -7.27 -9.83 -8.10
C ALA A 77 -8.13 -8.70 -7.52
N LYS A 78 -9.37 -8.56 -7.99
CA LYS A 78 -10.35 -7.62 -7.47
C LYS A 78 -10.66 -7.86 -6.00
N GLU A 79 -10.96 -9.11 -5.62
CA GLU A 79 -11.19 -9.49 -4.22
C GLU A 79 -9.98 -9.18 -3.34
N ALA A 80 -8.77 -9.48 -3.82
CA ALA A 80 -7.54 -9.18 -3.10
C ALA A 80 -7.38 -7.67 -2.89
N ALA A 81 -7.61 -6.85 -3.91
CA ALA A 81 -7.52 -5.39 -3.83
C ALA A 81 -8.52 -4.82 -2.80
N ILE A 82 -9.77 -5.30 -2.82
CA ILE A 82 -10.81 -4.90 -1.84
C ILE A 82 -10.38 -5.27 -0.42
N ASN A 83 -9.94 -6.52 -0.21
CA ASN A 83 -9.50 -6.99 1.10
C ASN A 83 -8.29 -6.21 1.63
N ILE A 84 -7.30 -5.94 0.77
CA ILE A 84 -6.12 -5.14 1.11
C ILE A 84 -6.54 -3.73 1.54
N THR A 85 -7.39 -3.07 0.75
CA THR A 85 -7.91 -1.73 1.06
C THR A 85 -8.64 -1.69 2.39
N GLU A 86 -9.46 -2.71 2.68
CA GLU A 86 -10.19 -2.79 3.94
C GLU A 86 -9.29 -3.06 5.14
N ILE A 87 -8.33 -3.97 5.01
CA ILE A 87 -7.40 -4.31 6.08
C ILE A 87 -6.53 -3.08 6.41
N PHE A 88 -5.89 -2.52 5.41
CA PHE A 88 -4.98 -1.40 5.62
C PHE A 88 -5.70 -0.11 5.99
N GLY A 89 -6.90 0.13 5.44
CA GLY A 89 -7.74 1.25 5.84
C GLY A 89 -8.14 1.21 7.32
N LYS A 90 -8.42 0.03 7.88
CA LYS A 90 -8.73 -0.15 9.33
C LYS A 90 -7.53 0.12 10.24
N ILE A 91 -6.32 -0.03 9.76
CA ILE A 91 -5.09 0.26 10.51
C ILE A 91 -4.50 1.65 10.19
N GLY A 92 -5.16 2.41 9.34
CA GLY A 92 -4.73 3.76 8.98
C GLY A 92 -3.52 3.81 8.04
N ILE A 93 -3.22 2.71 7.33
CA ILE A 93 -2.12 2.67 6.35
C ILE A 93 -2.62 3.26 5.03
N PRO A 94 -1.96 4.31 4.50
CA PRO A 94 -2.24 4.83 3.17
C PRO A 94 -2.10 3.74 2.11
N THR A 95 -3.16 3.51 1.34
CA THR A 95 -3.19 2.45 0.34
C THR A 95 -3.67 2.99 -1.00
N TYR A 96 -2.93 2.69 -2.06
CA TYR A 96 -3.23 3.13 -3.42
C TYR A 96 -3.44 1.93 -4.34
N ILE A 97 -4.55 1.90 -5.06
CA ILE A 97 -4.87 0.83 -6.00
C ILE A 97 -4.85 1.39 -7.42
N MET A 98 -4.04 0.77 -8.26
CA MET A 98 -3.91 1.10 -9.67
C MET A 98 -3.98 -0.15 -10.53
N GLY A 99 -4.77 -0.11 -11.58
CA GLY A 99 -4.75 -1.09 -12.66
C GLY A 99 -3.90 -0.61 -13.83
N PHE A 100 -3.35 -1.54 -14.60
CA PHE A 100 -2.66 -1.21 -15.84
C PHE A 100 -3.04 -2.16 -16.96
N THR A 101 -3.04 -1.62 -18.16
CA THR A 101 -3.18 -2.38 -19.42
C THR A 101 -2.41 -1.65 -20.53
N ALA A 102 -2.23 -2.27 -21.66
CA ALA A 102 -1.86 -1.56 -22.88
C ALA A 102 -3.09 -1.44 -23.79
N ASP A 103 -3.07 -0.49 -24.72
CA ASP A 103 -4.11 -0.37 -25.74
C ASP A 103 -4.15 -1.58 -26.69
N MET A 104 -5.16 -1.65 -27.55
CA MET A 104 -5.31 -2.74 -28.51
C MET A 104 -4.16 -2.80 -29.52
N SER A 105 -3.52 -1.68 -29.83
CA SER A 105 -2.33 -1.60 -30.68
C SER A 105 -1.05 -2.09 -29.98
N GLY A 106 -1.06 -2.14 -28.63
CA GLY A 106 0.06 -2.55 -27.82
C GLY A 106 1.21 -1.54 -27.78
N TYR A 107 0.93 -0.26 -28.04
CA TYR A 107 1.93 0.84 -27.98
C TYR A 107 1.73 1.79 -26.82
N ASP A 108 0.48 2.02 -26.39
CA ASP A 108 0.17 2.95 -25.32
C ASP A 108 -0.14 2.21 -24.02
N VAL A 109 0.43 2.70 -22.92
CA VAL A 109 0.16 2.18 -21.57
C VAL A 109 -0.96 2.99 -20.93
N ILE A 110 -1.96 2.33 -20.42
CA ILE A 110 -3.10 2.94 -19.76
C ILE A 110 -3.09 2.54 -18.29
N HIS A 111 -3.10 3.53 -17.39
CA HIS A 111 -3.21 3.34 -15.96
C HIS A 111 -4.58 3.79 -15.45
N TYR A 112 -5.25 2.91 -14.71
CA TYR A 112 -6.54 3.17 -14.08
C TYR A 112 -6.32 3.40 -12.58
N HIS A 113 -6.66 4.59 -12.09
CA HIS A 113 -6.53 4.96 -10.70
C HIS A 113 -7.84 4.67 -9.96
N TYR A 114 -7.88 3.60 -9.18
CA TYR A 114 -9.08 3.13 -8.50
C TYR A 114 -9.25 3.73 -7.11
N SER A 115 -8.15 3.95 -6.39
CA SER A 115 -8.17 4.63 -5.10
C SER A 115 -7.03 5.63 -5.00
N ASP A 116 -7.17 6.56 -4.06
CA ASP A 116 -6.13 7.49 -3.64
C ASP A 116 -5.62 7.10 -2.25
N TRP A 117 -4.45 7.60 -1.86
CA TRP A 117 -3.81 7.35 -0.56
C TRP A 117 -4.69 7.61 0.67
N ASN A 118 -5.77 8.34 0.50
CA ASN A 118 -6.70 8.72 1.56
C ASN A 118 -7.73 7.66 1.94
N ASN A 119 -7.76 6.50 1.28
CA ASN A 119 -8.68 5.38 1.53
C ASN A 119 -10.16 5.81 1.64
N LYS A 120 -10.64 6.66 0.75
CA LYS A 120 -12.02 7.15 0.77
C LYS A 120 -13.01 6.00 0.52
N GLN A 121 -14.14 6.05 1.21
CA GLN A 121 -15.19 5.04 1.03
C GLN A 121 -15.75 5.00 -0.41
N GLU A 122 -15.76 6.13 -1.10
CA GLU A 122 -16.19 6.26 -2.50
C GLU A 122 -15.32 5.44 -3.48
N ASP A 123 -14.04 5.25 -3.15
CA ASP A 123 -13.11 4.50 -3.98
C ASP A 123 -13.45 3.00 -4.04
N ARG A 124 -14.16 2.48 -3.04
CA ARG A 124 -14.64 1.08 -3.03
C ARG A 124 -15.52 0.75 -4.22
N LEU A 125 -16.35 1.70 -4.66
CA LEU A 125 -17.19 1.51 -5.85
C LEU A 125 -16.35 1.43 -7.12
N LYS A 126 -15.27 2.22 -7.19
CA LYS A 126 -14.34 2.16 -8.34
C LYS A 126 -13.63 0.81 -8.44
N LEU A 127 -13.31 0.17 -7.30
CA LEU A 127 -12.69 -1.16 -7.29
C LEU A 127 -13.58 -2.24 -7.96
N THR A 128 -14.90 -2.06 -7.98
CA THR A 128 -15.79 -3.02 -8.65
C THR A 128 -15.65 -3.00 -10.17
N SER A 129 -15.12 -1.90 -10.74
CA SER A 129 -14.89 -1.75 -12.19
C SER A 129 -13.58 -2.37 -12.70
N ILE A 130 -12.76 -2.95 -11.82
CA ILE A 130 -11.57 -3.71 -12.20
C ILE A 130 -11.99 -4.86 -13.12
N ALA A 131 -11.45 -4.91 -14.33
CA ALA A 131 -11.79 -5.93 -15.33
C ALA A 131 -10.62 -6.13 -16.30
N ALA A 132 -10.50 -7.35 -16.83
CA ALA A 132 -9.52 -7.64 -17.88
C ALA A 132 -9.86 -6.87 -19.17
N LYS A 133 -8.84 -6.36 -19.84
CA LYS A 133 -8.97 -5.48 -21.01
C LYS A 133 -8.17 -5.99 -22.21
N ALA A 134 -6.96 -5.46 -22.44
CA ALA A 134 -6.21 -5.73 -23.67
C ALA A 134 -4.81 -6.30 -23.38
N ASN A 135 -3.76 -5.61 -23.83
CA ASN A 135 -2.37 -6.03 -23.67
C ASN A 135 -1.78 -5.53 -22.33
N ASN A 136 -0.48 -5.80 -22.09
CA ASN A 136 0.19 -5.28 -20.88
C ASN A 136 1.63 -4.82 -21.17
N PHE A 137 2.07 -3.83 -20.36
CA PHE A 137 3.46 -3.38 -20.24
C PHE A 137 3.87 -3.43 -18.78
N ASP A 138 4.29 -4.61 -18.31
CA ASP A 138 4.58 -4.84 -16.89
C ASP A 138 5.72 -3.95 -16.38
N GLY A 139 6.87 -3.98 -17.03
CA GLY A 139 8.06 -3.25 -16.58
C GLY A 139 7.83 -1.74 -16.49
N TYR A 140 7.23 -1.14 -17.52
CA TYR A 140 6.90 0.29 -17.48
C TYR A 140 5.95 0.62 -16.33
N SER A 141 4.92 -0.18 -16.15
CA SER A 141 3.88 0.05 -15.13
C SER A 141 4.45 -0.13 -13.72
N ILE A 142 5.35 -1.10 -13.51
CA ILE A 142 6.05 -1.30 -12.24
C ILE A 142 6.95 -0.08 -11.91
N ARG A 143 7.72 0.40 -12.89
CA ARG A 143 8.57 1.60 -12.70
C ARG A 143 7.74 2.84 -12.40
N TYR A 144 6.61 3.02 -13.09
CA TYR A 144 5.69 4.13 -12.82
C TYR A 144 5.10 4.04 -11.41
N ALA A 145 4.60 2.88 -11.00
CA ALA A 145 4.08 2.63 -9.66
C ALA A 145 5.14 2.86 -8.57
N SER A 146 6.36 2.34 -8.79
CA SER A 146 7.48 2.53 -7.87
C SER A 146 7.84 4.01 -7.70
N LYS A 147 7.80 4.79 -8.78
CA LYS A 147 8.03 6.23 -8.74
C LYS A 147 6.95 6.95 -7.92
N LEU A 148 5.67 6.63 -8.12
CA LEU A 148 4.56 7.20 -7.34
C LEU A 148 4.70 6.86 -5.85
N LEU A 149 4.98 5.60 -5.55
CA LEU A 149 5.19 5.13 -4.19
C LEU A 149 6.43 5.79 -3.55
N GLY A 150 7.47 6.02 -4.33
CA GLY A 150 8.70 6.72 -3.91
C GLY A 150 8.46 8.15 -3.42
N LEU A 151 7.42 8.83 -3.91
CA LEU A 151 7.05 10.19 -3.50
C LEU A 151 6.39 10.25 -2.11
N ARG A 152 6.04 9.11 -1.54
CA ARG A 152 5.42 9.06 -0.19
C ARG A 152 6.45 9.35 0.88
N PRO A 153 6.05 10.03 1.98
CA PRO A 153 6.94 10.35 3.08
C PRO A 153 7.25 9.17 4.00
N GLU A 154 6.40 8.12 3.99
CA GLU A 154 6.55 6.97 4.87
C GLU A 154 7.89 6.24 4.63
N THR A 155 8.49 5.74 5.70
CA THR A 155 9.78 5.02 5.66
C THR A 155 9.64 3.66 4.97
N HIS A 156 8.56 2.94 5.29
CA HIS A 156 8.30 1.62 4.71
C HIS A 156 7.35 1.74 3.52
N LYS A 157 7.76 1.24 2.37
CA LYS A 157 7.00 1.30 1.12
C LYS A 157 6.87 -0.09 0.53
N ILE A 158 5.63 -0.53 0.33
CA ILE A 158 5.35 -1.86 -0.21
C ILE A 158 4.56 -1.73 -1.50
N LEU A 159 5.09 -2.31 -2.58
CA LEU A 159 4.40 -2.48 -3.85
C LEU A 159 3.98 -3.94 -4.02
N PHE A 160 2.69 -4.19 -4.07
CA PHE A 160 2.12 -5.48 -4.47
C PHE A 160 1.81 -5.44 -5.96
N VAL A 161 2.36 -6.37 -6.73
CA VAL A 161 2.04 -6.55 -8.15
C VAL A 161 1.23 -7.83 -8.29
N ILE A 162 0.05 -7.73 -8.87
CA ILE A 162 -0.86 -8.85 -9.14
C ILE A 162 -0.94 -9.01 -10.65
N SER A 163 -0.24 -10.00 -11.18
CA SER A 163 -0.18 -10.32 -12.61
C SER A 163 -0.08 -11.84 -12.79
N ASP A 164 -0.41 -12.35 -13.96
CA ASP A 164 -0.17 -13.75 -14.32
C ASP A 164 1.25 -14.01 -14.89
N GLY A 165 2.07 -12.94 -14.94
CA GLY A 165 3.48 -13.00 -15.33
C GLY A 165 3.73 -13.23 -16.81
N GLN A 166 2.76 -12.94 -17.68
CA GLN A 166 2.89 -13.05 -19.12
C GLN A 166 2.89 -11.68 -19.80
N PRO A 167 4.04 -11.01 -19.96
CA PRO A 167 4.12 -9.75 -20.69
C PRO A 167 3.77 -9.99 -22.16
N ALA A 168 2.75 -9.27 -22.66
CA ALA A 168 2.16 -9.51 -23.98
C ALA A 168 1.75 -8.20 -24.70
N ALA A 169 2.70 -7.30 -24.93
CA ALA A 169 2.47 -6.15 -25.81
C ALA A 169 3.11 -6.38 -27.19
N GLN A 170 2.52 -5.82 -28.23
CA GLN A 170 3.09 -5.95 -29.59
C GLN A 170 4.48 -5.31 -29.73
N ALA A 171 4.76 -4.25 -28.97
CA ALA A 171 6.08 -3.63 -28.89
C ALA A 171 7.11 -4.47 -28.13
N TYR A 172 6.66 -5.51 -27.40
CA TYR A 172 7.49 -6.49 -26.71
C TYR A 172 7.41 -7.83 -27.43
N ASN A 173 8.53 -8.37 -27.88
CA ASN A 173 8.58 -9.81 -27.96
C ASN A 173 8.69 -10.37 -26.51
N ARG A 174 8.31 -11.62 -26.29
CA ARG A 174 8.26 -12.26 -24.96
C ARG A 174 9.58 -12.08 -24.19
N ASP A 175 10.71 -12.17 -24.86
CA ASP A 175 12.04 -12.10 -24.24
C ASP A 175 12.40 -10.67 -23.81
N SER A 176 12.01 -9.65 -24.60
CA SER A 176 12.21 -8.25 -24.23
C SER A 176 11.30 -7.81 -23.08
N GLY A 177 10.06 -8.30 -23.06
CA GLY A 177 9.15 -8.05 -21.94
C GLY A 177 9.67 -8.64 -20.61
N ILE A 178 10.20 -9.88 -20.65
CA ILE A 178 10.82 -10.52 -19.47
C ILE A 178 12.08 -9.76 -18.99
N ARG A 179 12.88 -9.22 -19.92
CA ARG A 179 14.05 -8.40 -19.53
C ARG A 179 13.64 -7.09 -18.90
N ASP A 180 12.66 -6.39 -19.47
CA ASP A 180 12.17 -5.11 -18.94
C ASP A 180 11.57 -5.21 -17.54
N THR A 181 11.06 -6.39 -17.15
CA THR A 181 10.57 -6.62 -15.77
C THR A 181 11.67 -6.98 -14.78
N LYS A 182 12.89 -7.28 -15.24
CA LYS A 182 14.02 -7.63 -14.38
C LYS A 182 14.95 -6.45 -14.06
N ASP A 183 14.92 -5.43 -14.89
CA ASP A 183 15.69 -4.18 -14.73
C ASP A 183 14.93 -3.17 -13.86
#